data_665c05de028a0e71e8d8c54dccc0452c
#
_entry.id   665c05de028a0e71e8d8c54dccc0452c
#
_cell.length_a   1.000
_cell.length_b   1.000
_cell.length_c   1.000
_cell.angle_alpha   90.00
_cell.angle_beta   90.00
_cell.angle_gamma   90.00
#
_symmetry.space_group_name_H-M   'P 1'
#
loop_
_entity.id
_entity.type
_entity.pdbx_description
1 polymer ?
#
loop_
_entity_poly.entity_id
_entity_poly.type
_entity_poly.pdbx_seq_one_letter_code
_entity_poly.pdbx_strand_id
1 'polypeptide(L)'
;MTQIEGTWLQRDKIKILLLEGISDTAIAALDGSGYRNVQRLPKALDAAGLHSALDGVHLLGIRSRTQLTEEIIAGADSLIGIGCFSVGTNQVDLTAAQRKGIPVFNAPFSNTRSVAELTIAEIVMLLRGVFPKSVSAHQGGWDKSAVGCFEVRGKTLGIIGYGNIGSQLAVLAEAMGMRVLYWDRADKLRHGNTETAASLDDLLARSDVVSMHVPETADTQNMIGEHQIRLMKRGACFINNSRGTVVDLNALANALRDKHISGAAVDVFPIEPSSNMEKFVSPLQGLGNVILTPHVGGSTEEAQERIGTEVARKFVDFTDNGSTTGAVNFPQVLLPPRSSGIRFLHVHGNMPGGLGRLNETFARRKVNIAAQYCQTEGEIGYVVLDVEGALQDAPDLLADIQGIPGTICARLCLSRSTHRNFLISTRASKVWLRPQPRMPQGVSFHGTTSDKSRSARALEVALECSAARRTKTSPSAATTSSRKPA
;
A
#
# COMPACT_ATOMS: atom_id res chain seq x y z
N MET A 1 -26.92 -28.17 0.08
CA MET A 1 -25.78 -27.95 -0.82
C MET A 1 -25.56 -26.47 -1.16
N THR A 2 -25.98 -25.56 -0.29
CA THR A 2 -26.05 -24.11 -0.57
C THR A 2 -25.24 -23.24 0.43
N GLN A 3 -24.36 -23.82 1.25
CA GLN A 3 -23.62 -23.09 2.28
C GLN A 3 -22.10 -23.00 2.10
N ILE A 4 -21.55 -23.46 0.97
CA ILE A 4 -20.11 -23.34 0.70
C ILE A 4 -19.77 -21.97 0.09
N GLU A 5 -20.76 -21.21 -0.38
CA GLU A 5 -20.56 -19.94 -1.08
C GLU A 5 -20.04 -18.78 -0.20
N GLY A 6 -20.18 -18.86 1.13
CA GLY A 6 -19.74 -17.79 2.04
C GLY A 6 -18.32 -17.92 2.61
N THR A 7 -17.65 -19.06 2.42
CA THR A 7 -16.39 -19.35 3.13
C THR A 7 -15.11 -19.19 2.27
N TRP A 8 -15.26 -19.17 0.96
CA TRP A 8 -14.17 -18.99 0.00
C TRP A 8 -14.71 -18.40 -1.31
N LEU A 9 -14.08 -17.34 -1.78
CA LEU A 9 -14.47 -16.65 -3.00
C LEU A 9 -13.47 -16.93 -4.13
N GLN A 10 -14.01 -17.27 -5.29
CA GLN A 10 -13.22 -17.31 -6.53
C GLN A 10 -12.79 -15.89 -6.88
N ARG A 11 -11.61 -15.70 -7.49
CA ARG A 11 -11.09 -14.37 -7.84
C ARG A 11 -12.03 -13.54 -8.70
N ASP A 12 -12.75 -14.19 -9.61
CA ASP A 12 -13.78 -13.59 -10.46
C ASP A 12 -15.05 -13.17 -9.70
N LYS A 13 -15.25 -13.71 -8.48
CA LYS A 13 -16.36 -13.38 -7.57
C LYS A 13 -15.98 -12.27 -6.56
N ILE A 14 -14.69 -12.05 -6.34
CA ILE A 14 -14.23 -10.98 -5.45
C ILE A 14 -14.54 -9.64 -6.10
N LYS A 15 -15.50 -8.91 -5.51
CA LYS A 15 -15.89 -7.58 -5.94
C LYS A 15 -14.94 -6.54 -5.33
N ILE A 16 -14.27 -5.79 -6.19
CA ILE A 16 -13.32 -4.75 -5.83
C ILE A 16 -13.88 -3.40 -6.25
N LEU A 17 -13.96 -2.45 -5.32
CA LEU A 17 -14.37 -1.08 -5.60
C LEU A 17 -13.15 -0.16 -5.43
N LEU A 18 -12.81 0.58 -6.49
CA LEU A 18 -11.73 1.57 -6.50
C LEU A 18 -12.32 2.96 -6.69
N LEU A 19 -12.09 3.87 -5.73
CA LEU A 19 -12.61 5.23 -5.74
C LEU A 19 -11.55 6.27 -6.14
N GLU A 20 -11.98 7.49 -6.37
CA GLU A 20 -11.12 8.67 -6.56
C GLU A 20 -10.15 8.58 -7.75
N GLY A 21 -10.55 7.87 -8.81
CA GLY A 21 -9.74 7.78 -10.03
C GLY A 21 -8.39 7.09 -9.84
N ILE A 22 -8.30 6.08 -8.98
CA ILE A 22 -7.10 5.25 -8.81
C ILE A 22 -6.55 4.82 -10.18
N SER A 23 -5.20 4.83 -10.31
CA SER A 23 -4.49 4.59 -11.57
C SER A 23 -4.89 3.29 -12.28
N ASP A 24 -4.85 3.30 -13.61
CA ASP A 24 -5.08 2.12 -14.45
C ASP A 24 -4.08 0.99 -14.19
N THR A 25 -2.89 1.31 -13.66
CA THR A 25 -1.90 0.31 -13.26
C THR A 25 -2.40 -0.62 -12.15
N ALA A 26 -3.28 -0.12 -11.25
CA ALA A 26 -3.93 -0.96 -10.24
C ALA A 26 -4.87 -1.96 -10.90
N ILE A 27 -5.68 -1.52 -11.87
CA ILE A 27 -6.61 -2.39 -12.60
C ILE A 27 -5.83 -3.44 -13.38
N ALA A 28 -4.76 -3.04 -14.08
CA ALA A 28 -3.90 -3.95 -14.84
C ALA A 28 -3.24 -5.02 -13.94
N ALA A 29 -2.79 -4.64 -12.74
CA ALA A 29 -2.19 -5.56 -11.76
C ALA A 29 -3.22 -6.56 -11.22
N LEU A 30 -4.46 -6.11 -10.94
CA LEU A 30 -5.56 -6.96 -10.49
C LEU A 30 -6.02 -7.92 -11.60
N ASP A 31 -6.27 -7.42 -12.81
CA ASP A 31 -6.68 -8.24 -13.97
C ASP A 31 -5.63 -9.28 -14.34
N GLY A 32 -4.36 -8.89 -14.39
CA GLY A 32 -3.22 -9.79 -14.61
C GLY A 32 -3.12 -10.90 -13.56
N SER A 33 -3.66 -10.68 -12.36
CA SER A 33 -3.78 -11.67 -11.28
C SER A 33 -5.09 -12.45 -11.31
N GLY A 34 -6.01 -12.13 -12.24
CA GLY A 34 -7.28 -12.82 -12.46
C GLY A 34 -8.47 -12.27 -11.68
N TYR A 35 -8.36 -11.06 -11.11
CA TYR A 35 -9.45 -10.33 -10.46
C TYR A 35 -10.16 -9.47 -11.49
N ARG A 36 -11.31 -9.92 -11.98
CA ARG A 36 -12.02 -9.27 -13.09
C ARG A 36 -13.25 -8.46 -12.69
N ASN A 37 -13.72 -8.64 -11.46
CA ASN A 37 -14.88 -7.91 -10.95
C ASN A 37 -14.39 -6.63 -10.22
N VAL A 38 -13.81 -5.71 -11.00
CA VAL A 38 -13.26 -4.44 -10.52
C VAL A 38 -14.13 -3.30 -11.02
N GLN A 39 -14.76 -2.57 -10.10
CA GLN A 39 -15.49 -1.34 -10.38
C GLN A 39 -14.61 -0.14 -10.01
N ARG A 40 -14.49 0.83 -10.90
CA ARG A 40 -13.77 2.08 -10.64
C ARG A 40 -14.70 3.27 -10.73
N LEU A 41 -14.63 4.16 -9.75
CA LEU A 41 -15.33 5.43 -9.73
C LEU A 41 -14.34 6.60 -9.69
N PRO A 42 -14.57 7.68 -10.46
CA PRO A 42 -13.61 8.78 -10.56
C PRO A 42 -13.62 9.72 -9.36
N LYS A 43 -14.64 9.67 -8.51
CA LYS A 43 -14.85 10.58 -7.39
C LYS A 43 -14.81 9.86 -6.05
N ALA A 44 -14.56 10.63 -4.98
CA ALA A 44 -14.87 10.23 -3.61
C ALA A 44 -16.39 10.13 -3.44
N LEU A 45 -16.82 9.27 -2.52
CA LEU A 45 -18.21 9.13 -2.11
C LEU A 45 -18.38 9.69 -0.70
N ASP A 46 -19.53 10.32 -0.46
CA ASP A 46 -19.97 10.66 0.88
C ASP A 46 -20.47 9.42 1.67
N ALA A 47 -20.81 9.59 2.92
CA ALA A 47 -21.22 8.49 3.79
C ALA A 47 -22.42 7.70 3.23
N ALA A 48 -23.43 8.37 2.70
CA ALA A 48 -24.62 7.73 2.13
C ALA A 48 -24.28 6.94 0.85
N GLY A 49 -23.47 7.54 -0.03
CA GLY A 49 -22.96 6.89 -1.24
C GLY A 49 -22.09 5.68 -0.94
N LEU A 50 -21.23 5.76 0.10
CA LEU A 50 -20.39 4.65 0.54
C LEU A 50 -21.24 3.50 1.07
N HIS A 51 -22.22 3.76 1.93
CA HIS A 51 -23.08 2.72 2.48
C HIS A 51 -23.75 1.89 1.37
N SER A 52 -24.27 2.57 0.35
CA SER A 52 -24.88 1.91 -0.80
C SER A 52 -23.87 1.19 -1.70
N ALA A 53 -22.70 1.79 -1.93
CA ALA A 53 -21.70 1.24 -2.85
C ALA A 53 -20.94 0.03 -2.27
N LEU A 54 -20.86 -0.09 -0.94
CA LEU A 54 -20.15 -1.18 -0.24
C LEU A 54 -20.93 -2.49 -0.17
N ASP A 55 -22.19 -2.53 -0.62
CA ASP A 55 -22.96 -3.76 -0.63
C ASP A 55 -22.29 -4.85 -1.48
N GLY A 56 -21.93 -5.96 -0.83
CA GLY A 56 -21.23 -7.09 -1.41
C GLY A 56 -19.79 -6.80 -1.88
N VAL A 57 -19.19 -5.66 -1.53
CA VAL A 57 -17.80 -5.33 -1.84
C VAL A 57 -16.85 -6.02 -0.87
N HIS A 58 -15.85 -6.72 -1.42
CA HIS A 58 -14.84 -7.45 -0.65
C HIS A 58 -13.56 -6.66 -0.43
N LEU A 59 -13.11 -5.89 -1.42
CA LEU A 59 -11.93 -5.03 -1.32
C LEU A 59 -12.29 -3.62 -1.72
N LEU A 60 -11.90 -2.66 -0.89
CA LEU A 60 -12.13 -1.24 -1.14
C LEU A 60 -10.80 -0.51 -1.30
N GLY A 61 -10.62 0.16 -2.43
CA GLY A 61 -9.51 1.08 -2.67
C GLY A 61 -9.97 2.53 -2.60
N ILE A 62 -9.32 3.33 -1.78
CA ILE A 62 -9.55 4.77 -1.62
C ILE A 62 -8.25 5.55 -1.77
N ARG A 63 -8.34 6.87 -1.97
CA ARG A 63 -7.19 7.78 -1.86
C ARG A 63 -7.29 8.61 -0.58
N SER A 64 -7.17 9.93 -0.69
CA SER A 64 -7.08 10.81 0.49
C SER A 64 -8.40 11.49 0.90
N ARG A 65 -9.43 11.43 0.06
CA ARG A 65 -10.68 12.20 0.27
C ARG A 65 -11.80 11.41 0.92
N THR A 66 -11.94 10.13 0.57
CA THR A 66 -12.98 9.25 1.12
C THR A 66 -12.69 8.93 2.56
N GLN A 67 -13.63 9.23 3.47
CA GLN A 67 -13.49 8.98 4.91
C GLN A 67 -14.19 7.66 5.28
N LEU A 68 -13.47 6.74 5.90
CA LEU A 68 -13.99 5.47 6.40
C LEU A 68 -14.08 5.52 7.92
N THR A 69 -15.21 5.96 8.41
CA THR A 69 -15.52 6.03 9.85
C THR A 69 -15.87 4.65 10.40
N GLU A 70 -15.89 4.51 11.74
CA GLU A 70 -16.34 3.29 12.41
C GLU A 70 -17.72 2.83 11.92
N GLU A 71 -18.66 3.76 11.74
CA GLU A 71 -20.03 3.46 11.27
C GLU A 71 -20.03 2.82 9.87
N ILE A 72 -19.26 3.39 8.93
CA ILE A 72 -19.16 2.86 7.56
C ILE A 72 -18.51 1.48 7.56
N ILE A 73 -17.43 1.32 8.31
CA ILE A 73 -16.72 0.03 8.43
C ILE A 73 -17.62 -1.02 9.07
N ALA A 74 -18.36 -0.67 10.13
CA ALA A 74 -19.29 -1.57 10.78
C ALA A 74 -20.40 -2.08 9.84
N GLY A 75 -20.93 -1.21 8.97
CA GLY A 75 -21.98 -1.55 7.99
C GLY A 75 -21.49 -2.34 6.78
N ALA A 76 -20.19 -2.47 6.54
CA ALA A 76 -19.62 -3.15 5.38
C ALA A 76 -19.37 -4.65 5.65
N ASP A 77 -20.42 -5.49 5.58
CA ASP A 77 -20.37 -6.89 6.03
C ASP A 77 -19.49 -7.80 5.17
N SER A 78 -19.39 -7.52 3.88
CA SER A 78 -18.58 -8.32 2.95
C SER A 78 -17.12 -7.87 2.87
N LEU A 79 -16.76 -6.74 3.49
CA LEU A 79 -15.44 -6.12 3.34
C LEU A 79 -14.37 -6.94 4.08
N ILE A 80 -13.32 -7.33 3.35
CA ILE A 80 -12.22 -8.14 3.86
C ILE A 80 -10.86 -7.43 3.85
N GLY A 81 -10.73 -6.32 3.12
CA GLY A 81 -9.49 -5.55 3.05
C GLY A 81 -9.73 -4.14 2.52
N ILE A 82 -8.95 -3.18 3.02
CA ILE A 82 -8.97 -1.78 2.61
C ILE A 82 -7.58 -1.41 2.07
N GLY A 83 -7.53 -0.70 0.93
CA GLY A 83 -6.30 -0.15 0.37
C GLY A 83 -6.36 1.36 0.32
N CYS A 84 -5.47 2.02 1.03
CA CYS A 84 -5.20 3.44 0.87
C CYS A 84 -4.19 3.60 -0.27
N PHE A 85 -4.65 4.07 -1.44
CA PHE A 85 -3.79 4.39 -2.58
C PHE A 85 -3.10 5.74 -2.35
N SER A 86 -2.41 5.81 -1.22
CA SER A 86 -1.70 6.96 -0.67
C SER A 86 -0.64 6.48 0.32
N VAL A 87 0.21 7.39 0.80
CA VAL A 87 1.12 7.10 1.92
C VAL A 87 0.38 7.18 3.26
N GLY A 88 -0.41 8.24 3.44
CA GLY A 88 -1.22 8.44 4.66
C GLY A 88 -2.44 7.52 4.72
N THR A 89 -2.91 7.26 5.93
CA THR A 89 -4.08 6.42 6.22
C THR A 89 -5.06 7.10 7.18
N ASN A 90 -4.90 8.40 7.39
CA ASN A 90 -5.71 9.21 8.34
C ASN A 90 -7.21 9.21 7.99
N GLN A 91 -7.55 8.91 6.74
CA GLN A 91 -8.92 8.81 6.24
C GLN A 91 -9.63 7.49 6.62
N VAL A 92 -8.97 6.58 7.33
CA VAL A 92 -9.54 5.29 7.77
C VAL A 92 -9.47 5.20 9.29
N ASP A 93 -10.57 4.85 9.93
CA ASP A 93 -10.55 4.41 11.32
C ASP A 93 -9.87 3.02 11.42
N LEU A 94 -8.55 3.08 11.68
CA LEU A 94 -7.71 1.89 11.76
C LEU A 94 -8.13 0.94 12.89
N THR A 95 -8.63 1.50 14.00
CA THR A 95 -9.07 0.72 15.16
C THR A 95 -10.36 -0.02 14.86
N ALA A 96 -11.33 0.63 14.24
CA ALA A 96 -12.56 -0.01 13.80
C ALA A 96 -12.30 -1.13 12.77
N ALA A 97 -11.43 -0.88 11.79
CA ALA A 97 -11.01 -1.88 10.82
C ALA A 97 -10.33 -3.09 11.50
N GLN A 98 -9.45 -2.85 12.47
CA GLN A 98 -8.76 -3.88 13.24
C GLN A 98 -9.75 -4.74 14.03
N ARG A 99 -10.70 -4.14 14.75
CA ARG A 99 -11.74 -4.83 15.53
C ARG A 99 -12.62 -5.72 14.64
N LYS A 100 -12.83 -5.34 13.38
CA LYS A 100 -13.59 -6.14 12.39
C LYS A 100 -12.73 -7.18 11.66
N GLY A 101 -11.43 -7.26 11.96
CA GLY A 101 -10.49 -8.18 11.31
C GLY A 101 -10.19 -7.81 9.86
N ILE A 102 -10.19 -6.52 9.53
CA ILE A 102 -9.94 -5.98 8.19
C ILE A 102 -8.55 -5.33 8.15
N PRO A 103 -7.56 -5.89 7.43
CA PRO A 103 -6.28 -5.24 7.23
C PRO A 103 -6.40 -4.03 6.30
N VAL A 104 -5.67 -2.98 6.64
CA VAL A 104 -5.56 -1.74 5.86
C VAL A 104 -4.16 -1.65 5.28
N PHE A 105 -4.04 -1.57 3.97
CA PHE A 105 -2.79 -1.46 3.24
C PHE A 105 -2.59 -0.04 2.70
N ASN A 106 -1.35 0.41 2.59
CA ASN A 106 -0.98 1.68 1.97
C ASN A 106 0.25 1.53 1.06
N ALA A 107 0.74 2.64 0.50
CA ALA A 107 1.94 2.68 -0.33
C ALA A 107 2.99 3.65 0.26
N PRO A 108 3.74 3.25 1.30
CA PRO A 108 4.60 4.15 2.06
C PRO A 108 5.85 4.62 1.31
N PHE A 109 6.21 3.97 0.18
CA PHE A 109 7.46 4.24 -0.54
C PHE A 109 7.26 4.85 -1.93
N SER A 110 6.09 4.72 -2.50
CA SER A 110 5.85 4.95 -3.93
C SER A 110 5.94 6.41 -4.38
N ASN A 111 5.75 7.38 -3.49
CA ASN A 111 5.86 8.81 -3.79
C ASN A 111 7.12 9.48 -3.22
N THR A 112 8.01 8.70 -2.60
CA THR A 112 9.22 9.21 -1.92
C THR A 112 10.02 10.16 -2.80
N ARG A 113 10.26 9.77 -4.05
CA ARG A 113 11.04 10.55 -4.99
C ARG A 113 10.34 11.86 -5.39
N SER A 114 9.04 11.83 -5.60
CA SER A 114 8.25 13.01 -6.00
C SER A 114 8.31 14.10 -4.94
N VAL A 115 8.12 13.74 -3.66
CA VAL A 115 8.20 14.72 -2.54
C VAL A 115 9.63 15.27 -2.40
N ALA A 116 10.65 14.41 -2.51
CA ALA A 116 12.04 14.86 -2.41
C ALA A 116 12.42 15.85 -3.54
N GLU A 117 11.95 15.62 -4.76
CA GLU A 117 12.18 16.52 -5.90
C GLU A 117 11.45 17.85 -5.74
N LEU A 118 10.18 17.85 -5.30
CA LEU A 118 9.48 19.09 -4.99
C LEU A 118 10.23 19.90 -3.94
N THR A 119 10.65 19.25 -2.84
CA THR A 119 11.37 19.91 -1.75
C THR A 119 12.70 20.54 -2.25
N ILE A 120 13.46 19.85 -3.10
CA ILE A 120 14.68 20.43 -3.71
C ILE A 120 14.36 21.65 -4.57
N ALA A 121 13.31 21.59 -5.37
CA ALA A 121 12.89 22.73 -6.18
C ALA A 121 12.50 23.94 -5.30
N GLU A 122 11.75 23.70 -4.24
CA GLU A 122 11.35 24.72 -3.25
C GLU A 122 12.54 25.34 -2.54
N ILE A 123 13.56 24.56 -2.15
CA ILE A 123 14.81 25.06 -1.57
C ILE A 123 15.46 26.09 -2.52
N VAL A 124 15.60 25.73 -3.80
CA VAL A 124 16.19 26.63 -4.81
C VAL A 124 15.33 27.88 -5.00
N MET A 125 14.02 27.71 -5.11
CA MET A 125 13.08 28.81 -5.34
C MET A 125 13.08 29.80 -4.18
N LEU A 126 13.12 29.32 -2.93
CA LEU A 126 13.15 30.15 -1.72
C LEU A 126 14.47 30.91 -1.59
N LEU A 127 15.62 30.22 -1.67
CA LEU A 127 16.94 30.84 -1.56
C LEU A 127 17.23 31.86 -2.67
N ARG A 128 16.62 31.71 -3.86
CA ARG A 128 16.76 32.61 -5.00
C ARG A 128 15.65 33.66 -5.09
N GLY A 129 14.61 33.59 -4.26
CA GLY A 129 13.45 34.46 -4.36
C GLY A 129 12.74 34.39 -5.72
N VAL A 130 12.72 33.19 -6.34
CA VAL A 130 12.20 33.03 -7.71
C VAL A 130 10.70 33.30 -7.75
N PHE A 131 9.94 32.76 -6.80
CA PHE A 131 8.48 32.87 -6.80
C PHE A 131 7.98 34.32 -6.76
N PRO A 132 8.37 35.18 -5.80
CA PRO A 132 7.93 36.58 -5.77
C PRO A 132 8.43 37.37 -7.00
N LYS A 133 9.63 37.10 -7.51
CA LYS A 133 10.14 37.74 -8.71
C LYS A 133 9.36 37.34 -9.96
N SER A 134 8.96 36.08 -10.08
CA SER A 134 8.11 35.60 -11.16
C SER A 134 6.72 36.26 -11.11
N VAL A 135 6.09 36.30 -9.95
CA VAL A 135 4.80 37.00 -9.77
C VAL A 135 4.90 38.47 -10.16
N SER A 136 5.95 39.17 -9.69
CA SER A 136 6.21 40.57 -10.06
C SER A 136 6.39 40.76 -11.58
N ALA A 137 7.17 39.87 -12.23
CA ALA A 137 7.39 39.97 -13.67
C ALA A 137 6.10 39.77 -14.49
N HIS A 138 5.21 38.87 -14.08
CA HIS A 138 3.89 38.68 -14.68
C HIS A 138 3.00 39.92 -14.53
N GLN A 139 3.24 40.74 -13.51
CA GLN A 139 2.55 42.02 -13.27
C GLN A 139 3.24 43.22 -13.90
N GLY A 140 4.28 43.01 -14.74
CA GLY A 140 5.04 44.07 -15.40
C GLY A 140 6.20 44.66 -14.58
N GLY A 141 6.48 44.11 -13.39
CA GLY A 141 7.63 44.51 -12.56
C GLY A 141 8.96 43.93 -13.11
N TRP A 142 10.09 44.55 -12.75
CA TRP A 142 11.41 44.13 -13.20
C TRP A 142 12.44 44.25 -12.05
N ASP A 143 12.52 43.20 -11.21
CA ASP A 143 13.46 43.15 -10.07
C ASP A 143 14.67 42.27 -10.37
N LYS A 144 15.83 42.93 -10.65
CA LYS A 144 17.13 42.29 -10.88
C LYS A 144 18.03 42.25 -9.62
N SER A 145 17.54 42.67 -8.47
CA SER A 145 18.33 42.70 -7.24
C SER A 145 18.82 41.29 -6.87
N ALA A 146 20.09 41.21 -6.48
CA ALA A 146 20.71 40.04 -5.88
C ALA A 146 20.59 40.01 -4.35
N VAL A 147 20.05 41.07 -3.73
CA VAL A 147 19.91 41.18 -2.27
C VAL A 147 18.96 40.07 -1.78
N GLY A 148 19.43 39.30 -0.77
CA GLY A 148 18.67 38.18 -0.22
C GLY A 148 18.59 36.94 -1.11
N CYS A 149 19.32 36.91 -2.25
CA CYS A 149 19.37 35.74 -3.13
C CYS A 149 20.69 34.98 -2.90
N PHE A 150 20.60 33.68 -2.70
CA PHE A 150 21.75 32.82 -2.38
C PHE A 150 21.80 31.60 -3.26
N GLU A 151 23.01 31.07 -3.48
CA GLU A 151 23.21 29.72 -4.03
C GLU A 151 22.93 28.69 -2.94
N VAL A 152 22.51 27.48 -3.35
CA VAL A 152 22.30 26.34 -2.43
C VAL A 152 23.64 25.74 -1.99
N ARG A 153 24.68 25.81 -2.82
CA ARG A 153 26.01 25.28 -2.53
C ARG A 153 26.55 25.86 -1.22
N GLY A 154 27.01 24.97 -0.33
CA GLY A 154 27.58 25.33 0.97
C GLY A 154 26.55 25.73 2.04
N LYS A 155 25.25 25.80 1.71
CA LYS A 155 24.19 25.98 2.69
C LYS A 155 23.92 24.67 3.42
N THR A 156 23.45 24.79 4.68
CA THR A 156 23.09 23.66 5.51
C THR A 156 21.58 23.38 5.41
N LEU A 157 21.21 22.18 4.98
CA LEU A 157 19.85 21.67 5.04
C LEU A 157 19.68 20.84 6.31
N GLY A 158 18.74 21.25 7.18
CA GLY A 158 18.29 20.48 8.34
C GLY A 158 17.07 19.66 7.98
N ILE A 159 17.14 18.34 8.12
CA ILE A 159 16.06 17.41 7.85
C ILE A 159 15.50 16.87 9.16
N ILE A 160 14.23 17.18 9.45
CA ILE A 160 13.51 16.64 10.60
C ILE A 160 12.69 15.43 10.14
N GLY A 161 13.10 14.21 10.59
CA GLY A 161 12.58 12.93 10.12
C GLY A 161 13.42 12.34 8.98
N TYR A 162 14.36 11.46 9.31
CA TYR A 162 15.26 10.81 8.36
C TYR A 162 14.74 9.44 7.94
N GLY A 163 13.46 9.44 7.49
CA GLY A 163 12.77 8.28 6.90
C GLY A 163 13.04 8.17 5.39
N ASN A 164 12.09 7.55 4.67
CA ASN A 164 12.22 7.31 3.23
C ASN A 164 12.41 8.59 2.42
N ILE A 165 11.62 9.64 2.72
CA ILE A 165 11.68 10.93 2.01
C ILE A 165 12.92 11.71 2.45
N GLY A 166 13.15 11.84 3.75
CA GLY A 166 14.29 12.60 4.29
C GLY A 166 15.64 12.07 3.81
N SER A 167 15.82 10.76 3.78
CA SER A 167 17.07 10.16 3.27
C SER A 167 17.26 10.35 1.76
N GLN A 168 16.17 10.26 0.98
CA GLN A 168 16.22 10.54 -0.45
C GLN A 168 16.52 12.03 -0.73
N LEU A 169 15.91 12.93 0.04
CA LEU A 169 16.19 14.37 -0.02
C LEU A 169 17.64 14.67 0.30
N ALA A 170 18.21 14.00 1.30
CA ALA A 170 19.62 14.16 1.68
C ALA A 170 20.56 13.89 0.51
N VAL A 171 20.35 12.76 -0.20
CA VAL A 171 21.13 12.40 -1.39
C VAL A 171 21.06 13.47 -2.48
N LEU A 172 19.86 14.02 -2.74
CA LEU A 172 19.68 15.07 -3.75
C LEU A 172 20.35 16.38 -3.31
N ALA A 173 20.22 16.76 -2.05
CA ALA A 173 20.80 17.99 -1.52
C ALA A 173 22.34 17.93 -1.52
N GLU A 174 22.95 16.80 -1.15
CA GLU A 174 24.40 16.61 -1.26
C GLU A 174 24.90 16.72 -2.69
N ALA A 175 24.18 16.15 -3.66
CA ALA A 175 24.52 16.26 -5.09
C ALA A 175 24.51 17.73 -5.58
N MET A 176 23.75 18.61 -4.95
CA MET A 176 23.74 20.05 -5.19
C MET A 176 24.79 20.82 -4.40
N GLY A 177 25.62 20.15 -3.60
CA GLY A 177 26.68 20.75 -2.81
C GLY A 177 26.22 21.37 -1.50
N MET A 178 25.05 20.99 -0.97
CA MET A 178 24.60 21.36 0.37
C MET A 178 25.29 20.50 1.43
N ARG A 179 25.39 21.02 2.66
CA ARG A 179 25.65 20.23 3.84
C ARG A 179 24.33 19.72 4.38
N VAL A 180 24.24 18.44 4.74
CA VAL A 180 22.99 17.86 5.25
C VAL A 180 23.16 17.47 6.70
N LEU A 181 22.28 18.01 7.53
CA LEU A 181 22.13 17.71 8.95
C LEU A 181 20.75 17.10 9.16
N TYR A 182 20.64 16.00 9.90
CA TYR A 182 19.32 15.42 10.19
C TYR A 182 19.13 15.17 11.68
N TRP A 183 17.88 15.15 12.09
CA TRP A 183 17.42 14.68 13.38
C TRP A 183 16.22 13.74 13.20
N ASP A 184 16.27 12.62 13.91
CA ASP A 184 15.18 11.64 13.97
C ASP A 184 15.08 11.10 15.39
N ARG A 185 13.88 10.70 15.82
CA ARG A 185 13.63 10.10 17.14
C ARG A 185 14.34 8.75 17.30
N ALA A 186 14.47 8.00 16.22
CA ALA A 186 15.16 6.72 16.19
C ALA A 186 16.54 6.86 15.56
N ASP A 187 17.46 6.01 15.98
CA ASP A 187 18.76 5.88 15.30
C ASP A 187 18.55 5.46 13.86
N LYS A 188 19.17 6.19 12.94
CA LYS A 188 19.08 5.93 11.50
C LYS A 188 20.46 5.72 10.91
N LEU A 189 20.52 4.81 9.94
CA LEU A 189 21.73 4.66 9.13
C LEU A 189 21.96 5.93 8.31
N ARG A 190 23.14 6.53 8.45
CA ARG A 190 23.56 7.71 7.68
C ARG A 190 23.88 7.32 6.24
N HIS A 191 23.43 8.13 5.30
CA HIS A 191 23.78 8.00 3.89
C HIS A 191 24.71 9.15 3.50
N GLY A 192 25.72 8.87 2.69
CA GLY A 192 26.67 9.86 2.19
C GLY A 192 27.46 10.56 3.30
N ASN A 193 27.53 11.88 3.26
CA ASN A 193 28.23 12.72 4.24
C ASN A 193 27.29 13.40 5.21
N THR A 194 26.05 12.91 5.38
CA THR A 194 25.09 13.48 6.32
C THR A 194 25.58 13.42 7.76
N GLU A 195 25.31 14.48 8.52
CA GLU A 195 25.57 14.56 9.96
C GLU A 195 24.27 14.32 10.75
N THR A 196 24.37 13.66 11.91
CA THR A 196 23.29 13.58 12.88
C THR A 196 23.38 14.77 13.83
N ALA A 197 22.31 15.54 13.98
CA ALA A 197 22.23 16.60 14.99
C ALA A 197 22.11 16.00 16.39
N ALA A 198 22.70 16.67 17.39
CA ALA A 198 22.64 16.23 18.78
C ALA A 198 21.22 16.33 19.37
N SER A 199 20.43 17.29 18.88
CA SER A 199 19.03 17.51 19.26
C SER A 199 18.28 18.22 18.13
N LEU A 200 16.94 18.33 18.27
CA LEU A 200 16.13 19.16 17.37
C LEU A 200 16.61 20.61 17.40
N ASP A 201 16.90 21.15 18.58
CA ASP A 201 17.35 22.54 18.76
C ASP A 201 18.72 22.77 18.09
N ASP A 202 19.66 21.82 18.19
CA ASP A 202 20.95 21.89 17.49
C ASP A 202 20.75 21.92 15.97
N LEU A 203 19.84 21.09 15.42
CA LEU A 203 19.51 21.13 14.01
C LEU A 203 18.96 22.50 13.58
N LEU A 204 17.98 23.02 14.33
CA LEU A 204 17.33 24.32 14.03
C LEU A 204 18.34 25.46 14.02
N ALA A 205 19.21 25.54 15.03
CA ALA A 205 20.21 26.60 15.17
C ALA A 205 21.30 26.57 14.08
N ARG A 206 21.59 25.40 13.49
CA ARG A 206 22.67 25.23 12.51
C ARG A 206 22.21 25.30 11.06
N SER A 207 20.90 25.17 10.80
CA SER A 207 20.36 25.05 9.44
C SER A 207 20.05 26.39 8.78
N ASP A 208 20.38 26.51 7.48
CA ASP A 208 19.97 27.62 6.62
C ASP A 208 18.58 27.36 5.99
N VAL A 209 18.23 26.07 5.82
CA VAL A 209 16.92 25.60 5.38
C VAL A 209 16.52 24.43 6.29
N VAL A 210 15.29 24.44 6.79
CA VAL A 210 14.73 23.34 7.60
C VAL A 210 13.58 22.71 6.82
N SER A 211 13.58 21.36 6.71
CA SER A 211 12.55 20.61 6.01
C SER A 211 11.98 19.48 6.88
N MET A 212 10.63 19.42 6.91
CA MET A 212 9.87 18.46 7.71
C MET A 212 9.50 17.22 6.92
N HIS A 213 9.79 16.01 7.48
CA HIS A 213 9.47 14.71 6.90
C HIS A 213 9.02 13.70 7.96
N VAL A 214 8.21 14.14 8.91
CA VAL A 214 7.68 13.33 10.02
C VAL A 214 6.23 12.90 9.76
N PRO A 215 5.78 11.75 10.29
CA PRO A 215 4.36 11.38 10.28
C PRO A 215 3.55 12.27 11.25
N GLU A 216 2.23 12.23 11.12
CA GLU A 216 1.30 12.79 12.07
C GLU A 216 1.07 11.79 13.21
N THR A 217 1.48 12.17 14.41
CA THR A 217 1.29 11.41 15.66
C THR A 217 1.06 12.38 16.80
N ALA A 218 0.64 11.87 17.97
CA ALA A 218 0.49 12.71 19.18
C ALA A 218 1.80 13.45 19.52
N ASP A 219 2.97 12.84 19.31
CA ASP A 219 4.27 13.41 19.63
C ASP A 219 4.73 14.46 18.61
N THR A 220 4.19 14.45 17.40
CA THR A 220 4.59 15.38 16.33
C THR A 220 3.61 16.54 16.15
N GLN A 221 2.47 16.52 16.82
CA GLN A 221 1.49 17.59 16.77
C GLN A 221 2.09 18.88 17.33
N ASN A 222 2.07 19.96 16.53
CA ASN A 222 2.66 21.27 16.85
C ASN A 222 4.12 21.20 17.35
N MET A 223 4.90 20.19 16.89
CA MET A 223 6.30 20.05 17.29
C MET A 223 7.16 21.25 16.88
N ILE A 224 6.76 22.00 15.86
CA ILE A 224 7.37 23.25 15.43
C ILE A 224 6.42 24.39 15.76
N GLY A 225 6.56 24.91 16.95
CA GLY A 225 5.86 26.08 17.44
C GLY A 225 6.74 27.35 17.46
N GLU A 226 6.29 28.40 18.13
CA GLU A 226 7.01 29.70 18.17
C GLU A 226 8.44 29.55 18.71
N HIS A 227 8.63 28.76 19.78
CA HIS A 227 9.95 28.53 20.37
C HIS A 227 10.93 27.92 19.36
N GLN A 228 10.55 26.85 18.69
CA GLN A 228 11.38 26.17 17.69
C GLN A 228 11.68 27.06 16.49
N ILE A 229 10.70 27.84 16.03
CA ILE A 229 10.89 28.80 14.95
C ILE A 229 11.91 29.87 15.34
N ARG A 230 11.88 30.37 16.60
CA ARG A 230 12.83 31.38 17.11
C ARG A 230 14.27 30.83 17.26
N LEU A 231 14.44 29.53 17.45
CA LEU A 231 15.76 28.88 17.46
C LEU A 231 16.41 28.81 16.07
N MET A 232 15.62 28.87 15.00
CA MET A 232 16.17 28.89 13.65
C MET A 232 17.01 30.16 13.40
N LYS A 233 17.99 30.02 12.50
CA LYS A 233 18.79 31.20 12.09
C LYS A 233 17.88 32.29 11.55
N ARG A 234 18.17 33.54 11.90
CA ARG A 234 17.52 34.68 11.25
C ARG A 234 17.81 34.64 9.74
N GLY A 235 16.78 34.71 8.94
CA GLY A 235 16.87 34.58 7.47
C GLY A 235 16.87 33.14 6.94
N ALA A 236 16.67 32.14 7.81
CA ALA A 236 16.48 30.78 7.36
C ALA A 236 15.16 30.58 6.56
N CYS A 237 15.10 29.51 5.76
CA CYS A 237 13.89 29.07 5.08
C CYS A 237 13.29 27.86 5.79
N PHE A 238 11.95 27.72 5.72
CA PHE A 238 11.23 26.60 6.29
C PHE A 238 10.35 25.89 5.26
N ILE A 239 10.37 24.54 5.25
CA ILE A 239 9.59 23.72 4.32
C ILE A 239 8.81 22.66 5.07
N ASN A 240 7.50 22.55 4.78
CA ASN A 240 6.66 21.49 5.30
C ASN A 240 5.89 20.80 4.17
N ASN A 241 6.42 19.64 3.72
CA ASN A 241 5.81 18.73 2.77
C ASN A 241 5.44 17.41 3.44
N SER A 242 5.19 17.42 4.77
CA SER A 242 4.88 16.23 5.56
C SER A 242 3.42 16.16 6.00
N ARG A 243 3.07 16.85 7.09
CA ARG A 243 1.69 16.93 7.62
C ARG A 243 1.40 18.33 8.14
N GLY A 244 0.16 18.79 7.98
CA GLY A 244 -0.24 20.15 8.35
C GLY A 244 -0.21 20.41 9.84
N THR A 245 -0.54 19.44 10.65
CA THR A 245 -0.67 19.53 12.11
C THR A 245 0.67 19.60 12.86
N VAL A 246 1.80 19.33 12.17
CA VAL A 246 3.13 19.32 12.84
C VAL A 246 3.70 20.70 13.08
N VAL A 247 3.12 21.76 12.49
CA VAL A 247 3.60 23.16 12.55
C VAL A 247 2.48 24.08 13.01
N ASP A 248 2.79 24.98 13.94
CA ASP A 248 1.93 26.13 14.22
C ASP A 248 2.04 27.16 13.10
N LEU A 249 1.04 27.18 12.21
CA LEU A 249 1.02 28.09 11.06
C LEU A 249 0.87 29.55 11.45
N ASN A 250 0.31 29.88 12.62
CA ASN A 250 0.23 31.28 13.10
C ASN A 250 1.60 31.76 13.56
N ALA A 251 2.34 30.94 14.32
CA ALA A 251 3.71 31.24 14.71
C ALA A 251 4.62 31.40 13.50
N LEU A 252 4.49 30.51 12.48
CA LEU A 252 5.23 30.63 11.23
C LEU A 252 4.88 31.92 10.46
N ALA A 253 3.59 32.27 10.36
CA ALA A 253 3.15 33.51 9.72
C ALA A 253 3.71 34.76 10.38
N ASN A 254 3.77 34.81 11.72
CA ASN A 254 4.36 35.92 12.46
C ASN A 254 5.87 36.04 12.20
N ALA A 255 6.59 34.89 12.22
CA ALA A 255 8.03 34.89 11.95
C ALA A 255 8.39 35.27 10.49
N LEU A 256 7.50 35.04 9.54
CA LEU A 256 7.62 35.46 8.14
C LEU A 256 7.37 36.98 7.99
N ARG A 257 6.38 37.55 8.73
CA ARG A 257 6.07 38.97 8.69
C ARG A 257 7.20 39.81 9.33
N ASP A 258 7.78 39.31 10.43
CA ASP A 258 8.90 40.01 11.12
C ASP A 258 10.28 39.70 10.49
N LYS A 259 10.29 38.94 9.39
CA LYS A 259 11.48 38.53 8.62
C LYS A 259 12.52 37.76 9.47
N HIS A 260 12.10 37.09 10.52
CA HIS A 260 12.93 36.11 11.21
C HIS A 260 13.18 34.91 10.29
N ILE A 261 12.12 34.38 9.66
CA ILE A 261 12.16 33.41 8.56
C ILE A 261 12.06 34.19 7.24
N SER A 262 13.01 33.96 6.34
CA SER A 262 13.07 34.66 5.05
C SER A 262 12.04 34.23 4.05
N GLY A 263 11.63 32.95 4.10
CA GLY A 263 10.62 32.36 3.23
C GLY A 263 10.22 30.97 3.68
N ALA A 264 9.04 30.53 3.25
CA ALA A 264 8.55 29.19 3.53
C ALA A 264 7.88 28.55 2.31
N ALA A 265 7.91 27.21 2.24
CA ALA A 265 7.09 26.40 1.35
C ALA A 265 6.23 25.45 2.18
N VAL A 266 4.93 25.42 1.92
CA VAL A 266 3.97 24.63 2.69
C VAL A 266 3.00 23.95 1.72
N ASP A 267 3.06 22.64 1.68
CA ASP A 267 2.24 21.78 0.79
C ASP A 267 1.03 21.18 1.55
N VAL A 268 1.06 21.17 2.88
CA VAL A 268 0.10 20.48 3.75
C VAL A 268 -0.46 21.38 4.85
N PHE A 269 -1.73 21.21 5.19
CA PHE A 269 -2.43 22.11 6.11
C PHE A 269 -3.22 21.33 7.16
N PRO A 270 -3.43 21.89 8.38
CA PRO A 270 -4.25 21.25 9.41
C PRO A 270 -5.72 21.02 8.94
N ILE A 271 -6.22 21.92 8.12
CA ILE A 271 -7.55 21.83 7.50
C ILE A 271 -7.36 21.98 6.00
N GLU A 272 -7.63 20.93 5.27
CA GLU A 272 -7.55 20.89 3.81
C GLU A 272 -8.95 20.82 3.19
N PRO A 273 -9.20 21.52 2.06
CA PRO A 273 -10.48 21.45 1.36
C PRO A 273 -10.79 20.00 0.93
N SER A 274 -12.01 19.54 1.15
CA SER A 274 -12.51 18.23 0.73
C SER A 274 -12.69 18.12 -0.79
N SER A 275 -12.83 19.27 -1.46
CA SER A 275 -12.99 19.36 -2.91
C SER A 275 -12.32 20.61 -3.49
N ASN A 276 -12.06 20.59 -4.80
CA ASN A 276 -11.51 21.76 -5.52
C ASN A 276 -12.48 22.98 -5.56
N MET A 277 -13.72 22.81 -5.14
CA MET A 277 -14.74 23.87 -5.09
C MET A 277 -14.81 24.56 -3.72
N GLU A 278 -14.23 23.94 -2.71
CA GLU A 278 -14.19 24.49 -1.36
C GLU A 278 -13.09 25.53 -1.21
N LYS A 279 -13.41 26.61 -0.49
CA LYS A 279 -12.46 27.71 -0.30
C LYS A 279 -11.35 27.30 0.68
N PHE A 280 -10.13 27.40 0.22
CA PHE A 280 -8.94 27.26 1.08
C PHE A 280 -8.70 28.49 1.93
N VAL A 281 -8.39 28.32 3.20
CA VAL A 281 -8.07 29.41 4.15
C VAL A 281 -6.82 29.04 4.96
N SER A 282 -5.84 29.93 4.98
CA SER A 282 -4.61 29.75 5.76
C SER A 282 -4.07 31.11 6.22
N PRO A 283 -3.44 31.21 7.42
CA PRO A 283 -2.78 32.44 7.88
C PRO A 283 -1.56 32.83 7.03
N LEU A 284 -1.09 31.95 6.17
CA LEU A 284 0.05 32.17 5.27
C LEU A 284 -0.35 32.84 3.94
N GLN A 285 -1.65 32.90 3.62
CA GLN A 285 -2.13 33.52 2.38
C GLN A 285 -1.75 35.01 2.31
N GLY A 286 -1.38 35.46 1.10
CA GLY A 286 -1.00 36.85 0.85
C GLY A 286 0.43 37.22 1.29
N LEU A 287 1.19 36.31 1.92
CA LEU A 287 2.60 36.53 2.21
C LEU A 287 3.44 36.28 0.94
N GLY A 288 4.10 37.33 0.43
CA GLY A 288 4.86 37.26 -0.83
C GLY A 288 6.11 36.37 -0.80
N ASN A 289 6.59 36.01 0.38
CA ASN A 289 7.74 35.13 0.62
C ASN A 289 7.35 33.68 0.93
N VAL A 290 6.11 33.27 0.60
CA VAL A 290 5.60 31.93 0.87
C VAL A 290 5.15 31.26 -0.43
N ILE A 291 5.55 30.01 -0.62
CA ILE A 291 5.05 29.10 -1.65
C ILE A 291 3.98 28.21 -0.99
N LEU A 292 2.76 28.26 -1.49
CA LEU A 292 1.66 27.40 -1.05
C LEU A 292 1.27 26.46 -2.19
N THR A 293 1.22 25.16 -1.92
CA THR A 293 0.78 24.14 -2.86
C THR A 293 -0.31 23.27 -2.25
N PRO A 294 -1.29 22.78 -3.04
CA PRO A 294 -2.48 22.10 -2.51
C PRO A 294 -2.24 20.59 -2.33
N HIS A 295 -1.31 20.21 -1.46
CA HIS A 295 -0.93 18.84 -1.10
C HIS A 295 -0.58 17.99 -2.35
N VAL A 296 0.34 18.52 -3.16
CA VAL A 296 0.76 17.90 -4.43
C VAL A 296 2.11 17.21 -4.38
N GLY A 297 2.80 17.21 -3.25
CA GLY A 297 4.15 16.64 -3.13
C GLY A 297 4.26 15.20 -3.62
N GLY A 298 3.22 14.38 -3.40
CA GLY A 298 3.15 13.00 -3.91
C GLY A 298 2.34 12.83 -5.20
N SER A 299 1.89 13.90 -5.85
CA SER A 299 0.94 13.88 -6.96
C SER A 299 1.64 13.97 -8.32
N THR A 300 2.52 13.02 -8.63
CA THR A 300 3.09 12.83 -9.98
C THR A 300 2.48 11.59 -10.64
N GLU A 301 2.48 11.53 -11.97
CA GLU A 301 1.97 10.39 -12.74
C GLU A 301 2.70 9.10 -12.34
N GLU A 302 4.01 9.12 -12.26
CA GLU A 302 4.83 7.97 -11.89
C GLU A 302 4.58 7.50 -10.44
N ALA A 303 4.32 8.44 -9.51
CA ALA A 303 3.95 8.08 -8.15
C ALA A 303 2.59 7.38 -8.12
N GLN A 304 1.58 7.90 -8.86
CA GLN A 304 0.26 7.29 -8.93
C GLN A 304 0.29 5.89 -9.56
N GLU A 305 1.11 5.69 -10.59
CA GLU A 305 1.33 4.38 -11.20
C GLU A 305 1.96 3.38 -10.23
N ARG A 306 3.01 3.80 -9.50
CA ARG A 306 3.67 2.95 -8.51
C ARG A 306 2.75 2.63 -7.33
N ILE A 307 2.02 3.63 -6.81
CA ILE A 307 1.02 3.46 -5.74
C ILE A 307 -0.05 2.45 -6.19
N GLY A 308 -0.56 2.62 -7.42
CA GLY A 308 -1.55 1.72 -8.01
C GLY A 308 -1.09 0.27 -8.00
N THR A 309 0.11 0.04 -8.51
CA THR A 309 0.70 -1.30 -8.59
C THR A 309 1.00 -1.88 -7.21
N GLU A 310 1.54 -1.08 -6.27
CA GLU A 310 1.93 -1.53 -4.93
C GLU A 310 0.73 -2.00 -4.11
N VAL A 311 -0.32 -1.18 -4.00
CA VAL A 311 -1.51 -1.54 -3.20
C VAL A 311 -2.28 -2.69 -3.83
N ALA A 312 -2.41 -2.71 -5.17
CA ALA A 312 -3.04 -3.81 -5.87
C ALA A 312 -2.32 -5.16 -5.63
N ARG A 313 -0.99 -5.17 -5.61
CA ARG A 313 -0.20 -6.37 -5.27
C ARG A 313 -0.45 -6.82 -3.82
N LYS A 314 -0.53 -5.89 -2.86
CA LYS A 314 -0.86 -6.22 -1.46
C LYS A 314 -2.26 -6.84 -1.35
N PHE A 315 -3.24 -6.36 -2.11
CA PHE A 315 -4.54 -7.01 -2.21
C PHE A 315 -4.45 -8.43 -2.74
N VAL A 316 -3.70 -8.64 -3.82
CA VAL A 316 -3.48 -9.97 -4.41
C VAL A 316 -2.80 -10.90 -3.41
N ASP A 317 -1.73 -10.44 -2.75
CA ASP A 317 -1.00 -11.24 -1.77
C ASP A 317 -1.86 -11.62 -0.57
N PHE A 318 -2.69 -10.71 -0.09
CA PHE A 318 -3.61 -10.98 1.00
C PHE A 318 -4.70 -11.97 0.60
N THR A 319 -5.36 -11.77 -0.53
CA THR A 319 -6.47 -12.63 -0.98
C THR A 319 -6.01 -14.00 -1.46
N ASP A 320 -4.82 -14.09 -2.09
CA ASP A 320 -4.28 -15.35 -2.63
C ASP A 320 -3.63 -16.23 -1.56
N ASN A 321 -2.98 -15.61 -0.56
CA ASN A 321 -2.21 -16.38 0.42
C ASN A 321 -2.38 -15.94 1.87
N GLY A 322 -3.12 -14.86 2.15
CA GLY A 322 -3.32 -14.34 3.50
C GLY A 322 -2.15 -13.50 4.02
N SER A 323 -1.19 -13.08 3.17
CA SER A 323 -0.10 -12.20 3.63
C SER A 323 -0.63 -10.83 4.04
N THR A 324 -0.24 -10.39 5.24
CA THR A 324 -0.57 -9.07 5.77
C THR A 324 0.61 -8.12 5.74
N THR A 325 1.66 -8.44 4.98
CA THR A 325 2.85 -7.61 4.83
C THR A 325 2.48 -6.22 4.30
N GLY A 326 2.90 -5.19 5.03
CA GLY A 326 2.58 -3.79 4.72
C GLY A 326 1.16 -3.36 5.09
N ALA A 327 0.44 -4.13 5.89
CA ALA A 327 -0.75 -3.66 6.59
C ALA A 327 -0.35 -2.73 7.74
N VAL A 328 -1.12 -1.65 7.94
CA VAL A 328 -0.76 -0.61 8.93
C VAL A 328 -1.47 -0.78 10.28
N ASN A 329 -2.49 -1.65 10.34
CA ASN A 329 -3.30 -1.90 11.53
C ASN A 329 -3.36 -3.37 11.92
N PHE A 330 -2.47 -4.19 11.37
CA PHE A 330 -2.54 -5.65 11.52
C PHE A 330 -1.17 -6.25 11.76
N PRO A 331 -1.07 -7.36 12.53
CA PRO A 331 0.16 -8.11 12.64
C PRO A 331 0.67 -8.51 11.25
N GLN A 332 1.92 -8.21 10.96
CA GLN A 332 2.50 -8.43 9.63
C GLN A 332 3.05 -9.85 9.52
N VAL A 333 2.45 -10.65 8.66
CA VAL A 333 2.87 -12.03 8.37
C VAL A 333 3.23 -12.15 6.90
N LEU A 334 4.51 -12.42 6.64
CA LEU A 334 5.01 -12.78 5.32
C LEU A 334 4.89 -14.30 5.13
N LEU A 335 4.15 -14.71 4.12
CA LEU A 335 3.87 -16.11 3.86
C LEU A 335 4.56 -16.58 2.58
N PRO A 336 5.18 -17.78 2.59
CA PRO A 336 5.76 -18.34 1.39
C PRO A 336 4.65 -18.68 0.37
N PRO A 337 4.98 -18.65 -0.94
CA PRO A 337 4.08 -19.16 -1.97
C PRO A 337 3.71 -20.62 -1.67
N ARG A 338 2.42 -20.95 -1.78
CA ARG A 338 1.92 -22.29 -1.52
C ARG A 338 1.64 -23.03 -2.82
N SER A 339 2.12 -24.28 -2.89
CA SER A 339 1.94 -25.16 -4.04
C SER A 339 0.64 -25.99 -3.96
N SER A 340 0.21 -26.38 -2.74
CA SER A 340 -0.96 -27.24 -2.51
C SER A 340 -1.54 -27.08 -1.10
N GLY A 341 -2.66 -27.76 -0.80
CA GLY A 341 -3.26 -27.80 0.54
C GLY A 341 -4.33 -26.72 0.77
N ILE A 342 -4.86 -26.72 1.98
CA ILE A 342 -5.87 -25.80 2.48
C ILE A 342 -5.21 -24.87 3.48
N ARG A 343 -5.50 -23.57 3.41
CA ARG A 343 -5.01 -22.57 4.35
C ARG A 343 -6.18 -21.93 5.08
N PHE A 344 -6.10 -21.90 6.41
CA PHE A 344 -7.02 -21.18 7.25
C PHE A 344 -6.36 -19.89 7.74
N LEU A 345 -7.11 -18.80 7.67
CA LEU A 345 -6.76 -17.49 8.21
C LEU A 345 -7.64 -17.25 9.43
N HIS A 346 -7.06 -16.99 10.59
CA HIS A 346 -7.77 -16.79 11.84
C HIS A 346 -7.29 -15.50 12.52
N VAL A 347 -8.22 -14.59 12.71
CA VAL A 347 -8.01 -13.35 13.48
C VAL A 347 -8.73 -13.50 14.80
N HIS A 348 -8.05 -13.26 15.90
CA HIS A 348 -8.59 -13.42 17.25
C HIS A 348 -8.13 -12.32 18.20
N GLY A 349 -8.86 -12.10 19.27
CA GLY A 349 -8.40 -11.27 20.38
C GLY A 349 -7.14 -11.90 21.01
N ASN A 350 -6.16 -11.08 21.33
CA ASN A 350 -4.90 -11.54 21.95
C ASN A 350 -5.14 -11.94 23.42
N MET A 351 -5.66 -13.14 23.64
CA MET A 351 -5.98 -13.67 24.96
C MET A 351 -5.24 -14.98 25.25
N PRO A 352 -4.81 -15.22 26.50
CA PRO A 352 -4.17 -16.47 26.89
C PRO A 352 -5.00 -17.71 26.53
N GLY A 353 -4.33 -18.74 26.00
CA GLY A 353 -4.95 -20.02 25.62
C GLY A 353 -5.66 -20.04 24.27
N GLY A 354 -5.71 -18.93 23.50
CA GLY A 354 -6.34 -18.87 22.18
C GLY A 354 -5.76 -19.88 21.19
N LEU A 355 -4.42 -19.90 21.06
CA LEU A 355 -3.71 -20.86 20.22
C LEU A 355 -3.91 -22.33 20.64
N GLY A 356 -4.00 -22.59 21.96
CA GLY A 356 -4.26 -23.93 22.47
C GLY A 356 -5.61 -24.46 21.99
N ARG A 357 -6.67 -23.64 22.10
CA ARG A 357 -8.04 -24.00 21.62
C ARG A 357 -8.07 -24.18 20.11
N LEU A 358 -7.37 -23.34 19.37
CA LEU A 358 -7.27 -23.47 17.91
C LEU A 358 -6.63 -24.81 17.52
N ASN A 359 -5.47 -25.15 18.08
CA ASN A 359 -4.78 -26.41 17.80
C ASN A 359 -5.59 -27.65 18.25
N GLU A 360 -6.30 -27.56 19.39
CA GLU A 360 -7.20 -28.62 19.84
C GLU A 360 -8.35 -28.88 18.86
N THR A 361 -8.87 -27.85 18.21
CA THR A 361 -9.91 -27.98 17.17
C THR A 361 -9.44 -28.84 16.02
N PHE A 362 -8.22 -28.63 15.53
CA PHE A 362 -7.61 -29.46 14.49
C PHE A 362 -7.32 -30.88 14.98
N ALA A 363 -6.81 -31.03 16.20
CA ALA A 363 -6.53 -32.34 16.81
C ALA A 363 -7.81 -33.20 16.97
N ARG A 364 -8.92 -32.61 17.42
CA ARG A 364 -10.22 -33.30 17.52
C ARG A 364 -10.72 -33.80 16.18
N ARG A 365 -10.50 -33.07 15.12
CA ARG A 365 -10.85 -33.43 13.74
C ARG A 365 -9.82 -34.35 13.08
N LYS A 366 -8.73 -34.70 13.77
CA LYS A 366 -7.60 -35.51 13.26
C LYS A 366 -6.98 -34.93 11.98
N VAL A 367 -6.97 -33.59 11.87
CA VAL A 367 -6.36 -32.86 10.74
C VAL A 367 -4.93 -32.50 11.12
N ASN A 368 -3.97 -32.85 10.27
CA ASN A 368 -2.57 -32.52 10.45
C ASN A 368 -2.27 -31.08 10.02
N ILE A 369 -1.59 -30.31 10.90
CA ILE A 369 -1.12 -28.96 10.62
C ILE A 369 0.27 -29.09 10.02
N ALA A 370 0.42 -28.75 8.73
CA ALA A 370 1.69 -28.78 8.02
C ALA A 370 2.57 -27.56 8.32
N ALA A 371 1.96 -26.39 8.52
CA ALA A 371 2.67 -25.18 8.94
C ALA A 371 1.72 -24.25 9.71
N GLN A 372 2.27 -23.51 10.66
CA GLN A 372 1.55 -22.51 11.45
C GLN A 372 2.39 -21.25 11.56
N TYR A 373 1.81 -20.12 11.18
CA TYR A 373 2.39 -18.80 11.30
C TYR A 373 1.52 -18.00 12.25
N CYS A 374 2.11 -17.39 13.26
CA CYS A 374 1.40 -16.63 14.27
C CYS A 374 2.14 -15.34 14.57
N GLN A 375 1.42 -14.23 14.54
CA GLN A 375 1.91 -12.92 14.96
C GLN A 375 0.82 -12.23 15.77
N THR A 376 1.22 -11.56 16.85
CA THR A 376 0.32 -10.73 17.67
C THR A 376 0.82 -9.30 17.67
N GLU A 377 -0.12 -8.36 17.66
CA GLU A 377 0.16 -6.93 17.77
C GLU A 377 -0.98 -6.26 18.53
N GLY A 378 -0.66 -5.64 19.69
CA GLY A 378 -1.67 -5.04 20.55
C GLY A 378 -2.75 -6.03 20.99
N GLU A 379 -4.00 -5.71 20.66
CA GLU A 379 -5.18 -6.46 21.10
C GLU A 379 -5.54 -7.65 20.21
N ILE A 380 -4.89 -7.82 19.06
CA ILE A 380 -5.22 -8.89 18.12
C ILE A 380 -4.07 -9.84 17.85
N GLY A 381 -4.43 -11.09 17.52
CA GLY A 381 -3.55 -12.09 16.96
C GLY A 381 -4.02 -12.52 15.57
N TYR A 382 -3.08 -12.78 14.69
CA TYR A 382 -3.30 -13.32 13.37
C TYR A 382 -2.57 -14.66 13.22
N VAL A 383 -3.33 -15.71 12.93
CA VAL A 383 -2.80 -17.08 12.75
C VAL A 383 -3.15 -17.57 11.37
N VAL A 384 -2.15 -18.11 10.70
CA VAL A 384 -2.30 -18.76 9.39
C VAL A 384 -1.87 -20.22 9.54
N LEU A 385 -2.74 -21.15 9.13
CA LEU A 385 -2.52 -22.58 9.23
C LEU A 385 -2.59 -23.22 7.86
N ASP A 386 -1.53 -23.89 7.45
CA ASP A 386 -1.54 -24.79 6.32
C ASP A 386 -1.83 -26.20 6.81
N VAL A 387 -2.84 -26.84 6.24
CA VAL A 387 -3.28 -28.16 6.69
C VAL A 387 -3.30 -29.17 5.55
N GLU A 388 -3.05 -30.41 5.94
CA GLU A 388 -3.23 -31.59 5.10
C GLU A 388 -4.63 -32.17 5.35
N GLY A 389 -5.46 -32.29 4.32
CA GLY A 389 -6.81 -32.80 4.48
C GLY A 389 -7.64 -32.72 3.22
N ALA A 390 -8.82 -33.31 3.27
CA ALA A 390 -9.78 -33.25 2.20
C ALA A 390 -10.53 -31.91 2.19
N LEU A 391 -10.68 -31.29 1.04
CA LEU A 391 -11.36 -30.02 0.88
C LEU A 391 -12.84 -30.06 1.34
N GLN A 392 -13.46 -31.23 1.30
CA GLN A 392 -14.85 -31.45 1.72
C GLN A 392 -15.07 -31.19 3.21
N ASP A 393 -14.04 -31.37 4.06
CA ASP A 393 -14.13 -31.20 5.51
C ASP A 393 -13.81 -29.75 5.95
N ALA A 394 -13.32 -28.94 5.02
CA ALA A 394 -12.87 -27.56 5.32
C ALA A 394 -14.00 -26.63 5.81
N PRO A 395 -15.24 -26.69 5.30
CA PRO A 395 -16.33 -25.83 5.79
C PRO A 395 -16.69 -26.11 7.25
N ASP A 396 -16.76 -27.40 7.65
CA ASP A 396 -17.09 -27.78 9.03
C ASP A 396 -15.97 -27.37 10.01
N LEU A 397 -14.71 -27.54 9.58
CA LEU A 397 -13.56 -27.11 10.36
C LEU A 397 -13.51 -25.56 10.49
N LEU A 398 -13.87 -24.83 9.43
CA LEU A 398 -13.99 -23.38 9.49
C LEU A 398 -15.07 -22.93 10.47
N ALA A 399 -16.23 -23.58 10.47
CA ALA A 399 -17.31 -23.30 11.42
C ALA A 399 -16.86 -23.55 12.87
N ASP A 400 -16.13 -24.65 13.13
CA ASP A 400 -15.56 -24.93 14.44
C ASP A 400 -14.56 -23.82 14.89
N ILE A 401 -13.72 -23.34 13.97
CA ILE A 401 -12.78 -22.24 14.26
C ILE A 401 -13.53 -20.94 14.55
N GLN A 402 -14.58 -20.63 13.79
CA GLN A 402 -15.42 -19.46 14.01
C GLN A 402 -16.13 -19.50 15.36
N GLY A 403 -16.45 -20.71 15.88
CA GLY A 403 -17.04 -20.93 17.19
C GLY A 403 -16.06 -20.80 18.38
N ILE A 404 -14.75 -20.63 18.15
CA ILE A 404 -13.77 -20.48 19.23
C ILE A 404 -13.97 -19.12 19.93
N PRO A 405 -14.12 -19.08 21.27
CA PRO A 405 -14.23 -17.82 22.01
C PRO A 405 -13.05 -16.89 21.75
N GLY A 406 -13.34 -15.64 21.40
CA GLY A 406 -12.33 -14.63 21.04
C GLY A 406 -11.97 -14.59 19.55
N THR A 407 -12.57 -15.43 18.71
CA THR A 407 -12.45 -15.32 17.25
C THR A 407 -13.13 -14.05 16.77
N ILE A 408 -12.39 -13.22 16.05
CA ILE A 408 -12.90 -12.02 15.36
C ILE A 408 -13.41 -12.44 13.98
N CYS A 409 -12.57 -13.11 13.19
CA CYS A 409 -12.98 -13.72 11.94
C CYS A 409 -12.09 -14.91 11.56
N ALA A 410 -12.62 -15.82 10.75
CA ALA A 410 -11.86 -16.91 10.15
C ALA A 410 -12.27 -17.07 8.69
N ARG A 411 -11.30 -17.41 7.83
CA ARG A 411 -11.47 -17.53 6.37
C ARG A 411 -10.67 -18.68 5.81
N LEU A 412 -11.11 -19.19 4.65
CA LEU A 412 -10.36 -20.15 3.84
C LEU A 412 -9.61 -19.46 2.71
N CYS A 413 -8.39 -19.91 2.44
CA CYS A 413 -7.61 -19.53 1.28
C CYS A 413 -7.16 -20.80 0.54
N LEU A 414 -7.53 -20.94 -0.73
CA LEU A 414 -7.22 -22.12 -1.55
C LEU A 414 -6.10 -21.82 -2.54
N SER A 415 -5.15 -22.77 -2.72
CA SER A 415 -4.11 -22.65 -3.75
C SER A 415 -4.71 -22.74 -5.16
N ARG A 416 -3.97 -22.20 -6.16
CA ARG A 416 -4.38 -22.27 -7.59
C ARG A 416 -4.58 -23.70 -8.07
N SER A 417 -3.75 -24.66 -7.64
CA SER A 417 -3.84 -26.09 -8.00
C SER A 417 -5.03 -26.77 -7.34
N THR A 418 -5.26 -26.50 -6.06
CA THR A 418 -6.40 -27.08 -5.29
C THR A 418 -7.73 -26.61 -5.88
N HIS A 419 -7.81 -25.34 -6.30
CA HIS A 419 -8.97 -24.78 -6.97
C HIS A 419 -9.31 -25.48 -8.29
N ARG A 420 -8.30 -25.72 -9.13
CA ARG A 420 -8.49 -26.38 -10.44
C ARG A 420 -9.01 -27.81 -10.27
N ASN A 421 -8.48 -28.55 -9.30
CA ASN A 421 -8.90 -29.91 -8.99
C ASN A 421 -10.32 -29.99 -8.42
N PHE A 422 -10.73 -29.01 -7.59
CA PHE A 422 -12.08 -28.92 -7.06
C PHE A 422 -13.13 -28.71 -8.16
N LEU A 423 -12.88 -27.79 -9.11
CA LEU A 423 -13.77 -27.55 -10.24
C LEU A 423 -13.91 -28.76 -11.16
N ILE A 424 -12.85 -29.56 -11.34
CA ILE A 424 -12.87 -30.78 -12.11
C ILE A 424 -13.71 -31.84 -11.38
N SER A 425 -13.53 -32.01 -10.07
CA SER A 425 -14.28 -32.93 -9.23
C SER A 425 -15.79 -32.63 -9.19
N THR A 426 -16.15 -31.34 -9.01
CA THR A 426 -17.57 -30.92 -9.00
C THR A 426 -18.25 -31.00 -10.37
N ARG A 427 -17.51 -30.86 -11.47
CA ARG A 427 -18.02 -31.11 -12.83
C ARG A 427 -18.19 -32.58 -13.09
N ALA A 428 -17.28 -33.43 -12.63
CA ALA A 428 -17.39 -34.88 -12.77
C ALA A 428 -18.61 -35.44 -12.03
N SER A 429 -18.88 -34.97 -10.80
CA SER A 429 -20.08 -35.39 -10.04
C SER A 429 -21.40 -34.93 -10.67
N LYS A 430 -21.43 -33.85 -11.44
CA LYS A 430 -22.64 -33.42 -12.19
C LYS A 430 -22.88 -34.24 -13.47
N VAL A 431 -21.85 -34.88 -14.02
CA VAL A 431 -21.98 -35.74 -15.24
C VAL A 431 -22.58 -37.10 -14.92
N TRP A 432 -22.48 -37.60 -13.67
CA TRP A 432 -23.00 -38.89 -13.26
C TRP A 432 -24.49 -38.91 -12.81
N LEU A 433 -25.18 -37.77 -12.83
CA LEU A 433 -26.58 -37.62 -12.45
C LEU A 433 -27.54 -37.46 -13.65
N ARG A 434 -27.18 -37.94 -14.83
CA ARG A 434 -28.17 -38.14 -15.90
C ARG A 434 -28.85 -39.49 -15.73
N PRO A 435 -30.18 -39.56 -15.61
CA PRO A 435 -30.90 -40.85 -15.62
C PRO A 435 -30.62 -41.59 -16.91
N GLN A 436 -30.16 -42.81 -16.79
CA GLN A 436 -30.07 -43.69 -17.96
C GLN A 436 -31.47 -43.94 -18.53
N PRO A 437 -31.67 -43.87 -19.85
CA PRO A 437 -32.93 -44.30 -20.44
C PRO A 437 -33.07 -45.80 -20.22
N ARG A 438 -34.24 -46.21 -19.71
CA ARG A 438 -34.60 -47.63 -19.57
C ARG A 438 -34.52 -48.29 -20.94
N MET A 439 -33.65 -49.29 -21.09
CA MET A 439 -33.63 -50.16 -22.24
C MET A 439 -34.80 -51.16 -22.18
N PRO A 440 -35.44 -51.47 -23.29
CA PRO A 440 -36.44 -52.52 -23.35
C PRO A 440 -35.78 -53.88 -23.17
N GLN A 441 -36.44 -54.78 -22.40
CA GLN A 441 -36.00 -56.15 -22.24
C GLN A 441 -36.15 -56.90 -23.56
N GLY A 442 -35.11 -57.66 -23.93
CA GLY A 442 -35.18 -58.77 -24.90
C GLY A 442 -34.46 -58.51 -26.21
N VAL A 443 -33.17 -58.87 -26.26
CA VAL A 443 -32.56 -59.60 -27.37
C VAL A 443 -31.22 -60.14 -26.86
N SER A 444 -31.07 -61.46 -26.86
CA SER A 444 -29.84 -62.21 -26.66
C SER A 444 -29.01 -62.19 -27.92
N PHE A 445 -27.73 -61.84 -27.86
CA PHE A 445 -26.76 -62.18 -28.90
C PHE A 445 -25.47 -62.71 -28.27
N HIS A 446 -25.12 -63.88 -28.65
CA HIS A 446 -23.84 -64.54 -28.51
C HIS A 446 -22.81 -63.87 -29.43
N GLY A 447 -21.56 -63.81 -29.05
CA GLY A 447 -20.46 -63.69 -30.00
C GLY A 447 -19.27 -62.86 -29.58
N THR A 448 -18.25 -63.52 -29.10
CA THR A 448 -16.82 -63.48 -29.43
C THR A 448 -15.96 -62.26 -29.07
N THR A 449 -15.00 -62.58 -28.26
CA THR A 449 -13.71 -61.92 -27.96
C THR A 449 -13.00 -61.39 -29.20
N SER A 450 -12.56 -60.09 -29.11
CA SER A 450 -11.27 -59.56 -29.52
C SER A 450 -11.39 -58.05 -29.80
N ASP A 451 -10.82 -57.22 -28.98
CA ASP A 451 -9.94 -56.14 -29.36
C ASP A 451 -9.52 -55.28 -28.15
N LYS A 452 -8.43 -55.67 -27.53
CA LYS A 452 -7.73 -54.86 -26.50
C LYS A 452 -6.41 -54.31 -27.07
N SER A 453 -6.44 -53.63 -28.21
CA SER A 453 -5.18 -53.14 -28.77
C SER A 453 -5.22 -51.74 -29.44
N ARG A 454 -6.24 -50.94 -29.18
CA ARG A 454 -6.29 -49.58 -29.78
C ARG A 454 -6.29 -48.39 -28.84
N SER A 455 -6.25 -48.59 -27.54
CA SER A 455 -6.19 -47.44 -26.58
C SER A 455 -4.80 -47.11 -26.02
N ALA A 456 -3.75 -47.85 -26.36
CA ALA A 456 -2.38 -47.60 -25.87
C ALA A 456 -1.51 -46.75 -26.82
N ARG A 457 -1.93 -46.51 -28.07
CA ARG A 457 -1.14 -45.71 -29.02
C ARG A 457 -1.48 -44.20 -29.10
N ALA A 458 -2.54 -43.77 -28.43
CA ALA A 458 -2.92 -42.35 -28.42
C ALA A 458 -2.23 -41.53 -27.31
N LEU A 459 -1.54 -42.15 -26.36
CA LEU A 459 -0.83 -41.45 -25.26
C LEU A 459 0.66 -41.24 -25.51
N GLU A 460 1.27 -41.95 -26.45
CA GLU A 460 2.72 -41.78 -26.74
C GLU A 460 3.04 -40.65 -27.73
N VAL A 461 2.11 -40.22 -28.55
CA VAL A 461 2.34 -39.14 -29.53
C VAL A 461 2.24 -37.73 -28.91
N ALA A 462 1.68 -37.60 -27.71
CA ALA A 462 1.57 -36.30 -27.03
C ALA A 462 2.80 -35.91 -26.17
N LEU A 463 3.75 -36.82 -25.96
CA LEU A 463 4.94 -36.59 -25.15
C LEU A 463 6.21 -36.23 -25.95
N GLU A 464 6.24 -36.50 -27.25
CA GLU A 464 7.39 -36.20 -28.11
C GLU A 464 7.42 -34.78 -28.72
N CYS A 465 6.33 -34.03 -28.68
CA CYS A 465 6.28 -32.65 -29.21
C CYS A 465 6.74 -31.56 -28.21
N SER A 466 7.06 -31.91 -26.97
CA SER A 466 7.49 -30.93 -25.93
C SER A 466 9.01 -30.82 -25.74
N ALA A 467 9.81 -31.68 -26.36
CA ALA A 467 11.27 -31.75 -26.18
C ALA A 467 12.08 -31.05 -27.27
N ALA A 468 11.47 -30.57 -28.35
CA ALA A 468 12.20 -30.06 -29.52
C ALA A 468 12.33 -28.52 -29.66
N ARG A 469 12.07 -27.75 -28.60
CA ARG A 469 12.19 -26.28 -28.65
C ARG A 469 13.17 -25.69 -27.63
N ARG A 470 14.25 -26.36 -27.31
CA ARG A 470 15.37 -25.75 -26.57
C ARG A 470 16.70 -26.20 -27.15
N THR A 471 17.10 -25.66 -28.29
CA THR A 471 18.51 -25.50 -28.69
C THR A 471 18.57 -24.74 -30.02
N LYS A 472 19.19 -23.57 -29.94
CA LYS A 472 19.78 -22.71 -30.98
C LYS A 472 19.45 -21.26 -30.61
N THR A 473 20.37 -20.31 -30.37
CA THR A 473 21.75 -20.16 -30.85
C THR A 473 22.36 -18.97 -30.12
N SER A 474 23.56 -19.06 -29.68
CA SER A 474 24.51 -17.94 -29.63
C SER A 474 25.43 -18.06 -30.84
N PRO A 475 25.97 -16.98 -31.38
CA PRO A 475 27.39 -16.83 -31.52
C PRO A 475 27.89 -15.42 -31.15
N SER A 476 28.93 -15.32 -30.34
CA SER A 476 30.37 -15.19 -30.59
C SER A 476 30.79 -13.86 -31.22
N ALA A 477 31.42 -13.09 -30.39
CA ALA A 477 32.69 -12.36 -30.42
C ALA A 477 33.42 -12.18 -31.75
N ALA A 478 33.91 -10.94 -31.99
CA ALA A 478 35.26 -10.59 -32.48
C ALA A 478 35.39 -9.08 -32.48
N THR A 479 36.19 -8.48 -31.66
CA THR A 479 37.59 -8.07 -31.72
C THR A 479 37.95 -6.89 -32.63
N THR A 480 38.65 -5.97 -31.97
CA THR A 480 39.70 -5.04 -32.45
C THR A 480 39.24 -3.76 -33.17
N SER A 481 39.76 -2.54 -32.93
CA SER A 481 41.07 -2.09 -32.53
C SER A 481 41.09 -0.56 -32.32
N SER A 482 41.81 -0.10 -31.34
CA SER A 482 42.72 1.05 -31.28
C SER A 482 42.51 2.28 -32.16
N ARG A 483 42.43 3.48 -31.57
CA ARG A 483 43.42 4.57 -31.65
C ARG A 483 42.98 5.80 -30.87
N LYS A 484 43.86 6.28 -30.01
CA LYS A 484 44.10 7.66 -29.56
C LYS A 484 45.07 8.28 -30.54
N PRO A 485 45.42 9.60 -30.46
CA PRO A 485 44.86 10.76 -29.77
C PRO A 485 44.81 12.04 -30.64
N ALA A 486 44.09 13.05 -30.22
CA ALA A 486 44.57 14.44 -30.17
C ALA A 486 43.62 15.23 -29.27
#